data_550b763890cefeb0d6fef3a5e85cd259
#
_entry.id   550b763890cefeb0d6fef3a5e85cd259
#
_cell.length_a   1.000
_cell.length_b   1.000
_cell.length_c   1.000
_cell.angle_alpha   90.00
_cell.angle_beta   90.00
_cell.angle_gamma   90.00
#
_symmetry.space_group_name_H-M   'P 1'
#
loop_
_entity.id
_entity.type
_entity.pdbx_description
1 polymer ?
#
loop_
_entity_poly.entity_id
_entity_poly.type
_entity_poly.pdbx_seq_one_letter_code
_entity_poly.pdbx_strand_id
1 'polypeptide(L)'
;MTRALLVDPNFSSVPIGQALAQHGIDVATVGRKTSEGQYTNHFDIDYSDRAAMRALLQRERFDYLIPGCTDKSYESCSALAVDWGFPALDSPETFNQLYSKSKFRALCHALDVSVPRVFTSEQEALQSNAPVIIKPDDAHSGIGITRLDLPTTTTLSKAVKVAQDFSSSGRVVIEEYVHGQLHSYSAFLQDRQVHCAFHVAEYGTLNPFAVDTSYVLPTSSHELELKNCAEKIAHALALDCGLLHIQYLAKNSDICLIEATRRCPGDLYAMLVTRSTGFPYAAAFGAPFIAQPISKIESPKFHRYLIRHTVSRETFNLMGRDIFETGAAVEAWVPIANDLGEGVPDASRAGILLLPAANQADVMNVIAAIYGRGSALKQRIENRPSREER
;
A
#
# COMPACT_ATOMS: atom_id res chain seq x y z
N MET A 1 30.34 -13.62 -1.35
CA MET A 1 28.94 -13.71 -1.77
C MET A 1 28.32 -12.38 -1.42
N THR A 2 27.63 -11.75 -2.33
CA THR A 2 26.97 -10.44 -2.11
C THR A 2 25.78 -10.63 -1.16
N ARG A 3 25.69 -9.78 -0.12
CA ARG A 3 24.69 -9.91 0.94
C ARG A 3 23.75 -8.71 0.95
N ALA A 4 22.46 -8.97 1.09
CA ALA A 4 21.43 -7.94 1.27
C ALA A 4 20.67 -8.14 2.59
N LEU A 5 20.27 -7.03 3.21
CA LEU A 5 19.37 -7.03 4.35
C LEU A 5 17.98 -6.55 3.89
N LEU A 6 17.00 -7.46 3.89
CA LEU A 6 15.60 -7.14 3.65
C LEU A 6 14.94 -6.73 4.98
N VAL A 7 14.48 -5.50 5.03
CA VAL A 7 13.82 -4.91 6.22
C VAL A 7 12.33 -5.16 6.15
N ASP A 8 11.74 -5.72 7.21
CA ASP A 8 10.33 -6.09 7.29
C ASP A 8 9.97 -7.32 6.40
N PRO A 9 10.34 -8.53 6.81
CA PRO A 9 10.12 -9.77 6.06
C PRO A 9 8.69 -10.31 6.23
N ASN A 10 7.67 -9.43 6.16
CA ASN A 10 6.28 -9.87 6.18
C ASN A 10 5.93 -10.68 4.91
N PHE A 11 4.78 -11.35 4.92
CA PHE A 11 4.34 -12.20 3.80
C PHE A 11 4.33 -11.49 2.42
N SER A 12 4.07 -10.17 2.40
CA SER A 12 4.06 -9.38 1.16
C SER A 12 5.47 -9.12 0.61
N SER A 13 6.49 -9.16 1.47
CA SER A 13 7.89 -8.95 1.10
C SER A 13 8.58 -10.24 0.59
N VAL A 14 7.95 -11.40 0.79
CA VAL A 14 8.50 -12.71 0.36
C VAL A 14 8.86 -12.73 -1.13
N PRO A 15 8.03 -12.24 -2.07
CA PRO A 15 8.40 -12.21 -3.48
C PRO A 15 9.66 -11.39 -3.76
N ILE A 16 9.93 -10.32 -2.98
CA ILE A 16 11.14 -9.50 -3.11
C ILE A 16 12.36 -10.32 -2.73
N GLY A 17 12.36 -10.95 -1.55
CA GLY A 17 13.46 -11.79 -1.10
C GLY A 17 13.76 -12.97 -2.05
N GLN A 18 12.70 -13.61 -2.58
CA GLN A 18 12.84 -14.69 -3.58
C GLN A 18 13.47 -14.19 -4.89
N ALA A 19 13.05 -13.01 -5.38
CA ALA A 19 13.63 -12.41 -6.57
C ALA A 19 15.12 -12.08 -6.38
N LEU A 20 15.51 -11.51 -5.23
CA LEU A 20 16.90 -11.23 -4.90
C LEU A 20 17.75 -12.53 -4.84
N ALA A 21 17.24 -13.57 -4.21
CA ALA A 21 17.92 -14.87 -4.13
C ALA A 21 18.12 -15.50 -5.52
N GLN A 22 17.17 -15.36 -6.44
CA GLN A 22 17.31 -15.80 -7.83
C GLN A 22 18.42 -15.05 -8.59
N HIS A 23 18.76 -13.82 -8.16
CA HIS A 23 19.91 -13.07 -8.66
C HIS A 23 21.24 -13.42 -7.96
N GLY A 24 21.27 -14.48 -7.14
CA GLY A 24 22.47 -14.94 -6.45
C GLY A 24 22.86 -14.09 -5.23
N ILE A 25 21.94 -13.31 -4.70
CA ILE A 25 22.12 -12.50 -3.49
C ILE A 25 21.82 -13.35 -2.25
N ASP A 26 22.70 -13.35 -1.26
CA ASP A 26 22.44 -13.90 0.07
C ASP A 26 21.54 -12.94 0.86
N VAL A 27 20.27 -13.31 1.04
CA VAL A 27 19.26 -12.45 1.68
C VAL A 27 19.14 -12.79 3.15
N ALA A 28 19.58 -11.87 4.00
CA ALA A 28 19.23 -11.85 5.41
C ALA A 28 18.01 -10.94 5.63
N THR A 29 17.29 -11.16 6.72
CA THR A 29 16.09 -10.38 7.05
C THR A 29 16.16 -9.79 8.45
N VAL A 30 15.50 -8.64 8.65
CA VAL A 30 15.37 -7.99 9.96
C VAL A 30 13.95 -7.54 10.20
N GLY A 31 13.41 -7.82 11.38
CA GLY A 31 12.06 -7.49 11.79
C GLY A 31 11.52 -8.49 12.78
N ARG A 32 10.25 -8.36 13.16
CA ARG A 32 9.57 -9.37 13.98
C ARG A 32 9.43 -10.66 13.15
N LYS A 33 9.55 -11.83 13.78
CA LYS A 33 9.34 -13.12 13.12
C LYS A 33 7.93 -13.18 12.55
N THR A 34 7.82 -13.30 11.24
CA THR A 34 6.51 -13.32 10.56
C THR A 34 6.21 -14.62 9.81
N SER A 35 7.20 -15.46 9.57
CA SER A 35 7.02 -16.75 8.91
C SER A 35 8.18 -17.68 9.23
N GLU A 36 7.89 -18.82 9.85
CA GLU A 36 8.90 -19.85 10.13
C GLU A 36 9.48 -20.41 8.81
N GLY A 37 10.81 -20.47 8.74
CA GLY A 37 11.53 -21.25 7.76
C GLY A 37 11.77 -20.65 6.37
N GLN A 38 11.39 -19.40 6.10
CA GLN A 38 11.62 -18.80 4.77
C GLN A 38 13.03 -18.23 4.57
N TYR A 39 13.70 -17.83 5.65
CA TYR A 39 15.05 -17.24 5.59
C TYR A 39 15.97 -17.89 6.62
N THR A 40 17.17 -18.26 6.19
CA THR A 40 18.18 -18.90 7.05
C THR A 40 18.84 -17.92 8.01
N ASN A 41 18.93 -16.64 7.63
CA ASN A 41 19.54 -15.55 8.38
C ASN A 41 18.48 -14.50 8.72
N HIS A 42 17.93 -14.57 9.93
CA HIS A 42 16.94 -13.60 10.42
C HIS A 42 17.42 -12.94 11.72
N PHE A 43 17.25 -11.62 11.79
CA PHE A 43 17.53 -10.81 12.96
C PHE A 43 16.21 -10.30 13.58
N ASP A 44 15.88 -10.78 14.77
CA ASP A 44 14.69 -10.35 15.50
C ASP A 44 14.99 -9.00 16.21
N ILE A 45 14.91 -7.93 15.43
CA ILE A 45 15.16 -6.55 15.85
C ILE A 45 13.99 -5.69 15.38
N ASP A 46 13.51 -4.80 16.22
CA ASP A 46 12.58 -3.76 15.79
C ASP A 46 13.32 -2.78 14.87
N TYR A 47 13.05 -2.87 13.57
CA TYR A 47 13.70 -2.02 12.57
C TYR A 47 13.33 -0.53 12.69
N SER A 48 12.37 -0.16 13.53
CA SER A 48 12.11 1.24 13.87
C SER A 48 13.11 1.80 14.90
N ASP A 49 13.80 0.92 15.63
CA ASP A 49 14.90 1.30 16.51
C ASP A 49 16.17 1.55 15.71
N ARG A 50 16.43 2.82 15.41
CA ARG A 50 17.60 3.27 14.65
C ARG A 50 18.93 2.87 15.28
N ALA A 51 19.02 2.85 16.62
CA ALA A 51 20.25 2.51 17.32
C ALA A 51 20.55 1.02 17.17
N ALA A 52 19.53 0.16 17.35
CA ALA A 52 19.66 -1.29 17.15
C ALA A 52 19.99 -1.64 15.69
N MET A 53 19.36 -0.96 14.71
CA MET A 53 19.66 -1.16 13.29
C MET A 53 21.10 -0.72 12.93
N ARG A 54 21.58 0.41 13.46
CA ARG A 54 22.97 0.84 13.27
C ARG A 54 23.97 -0.16 13.86
N ALA A 55 23.71 -0.65 15.07
CA ALA A 55 24.53 -1.70 15.70
C ALA A 55 24.57 -2.98 14.87
N LEU A 56 23.44 -3.40 14.29
CA LEU A 56 23.37 -4.53 13.37
C LEU A 56 24.26 -4.29 12.14
N LEU A 57 24.11 -3.16 11.45
CA LEU A 57 24.87 -2.85 10.23
C LEU A 57 26.39 -2.68 10.48
N GLN A 58 26.77 -2.24 11.69
CA GLN A 58 28.19 -2.18 12.08
C GLN A 58 28.80 -3.57 12.36
N ARG A 59 28.01 -4.47 12.96
CA ARG A 59 28.44 -5.83 13.28
C ARG A 59 28.46 -6.75 12.08
N GLU A 60 27.36 -6.68 11.30
CA GLU A 60 27.14 -7.49 10.11
C GLU A 60 27.40 -6.65 8.86
N ARG A 61 28.15 -7.16 7.91
CA ARG A 61 28.40 -6.47 6.65
C ARG A 61 27.35 -6.86 5.62
N PHE A 62 26.63 -5.86 5.12
CA PHE A 62 25.69 -5.96 4.01
C PHE A 62 26.13 -5.02 2.89
N ASP A 63 26.05 -5.51 1.65
CA ASP A 63 26.32 -4.70 0.47
C ASP A 63 25.09 -3.87 0.11
N TYR A 64 23.89 -4.34 0.46
CA TYR A 64 22.62 -3.72 0.11
C TYR A 64 21.61 -3.73 1.24
N LEU A 65 20.76 -2.69 1.28
CA LEU A 65 19.64 -2.54 2.19
C LEU A 65 18.34 -2.40 1.40
N ILE A 66 17.38 -3.30 1.62
CA ILE A 66 16.16 -3.42 0.82
C ILE A 66 14.95 -3.15 1.71
N PRO A 67 14.10 -2.17 1.39
CA PRO A 67 12.84 -1.98 2.11
C PRO A 67 11.83 -3.07 1.75
N GLY A 68 11.04 -3.50 2.73
CA GLY A 68 9.89 -4.37 2.51
C GLY A 68 8.65 -3.60 2.03
N CYS A 69 7.48 -4.14 2.34
CA CYS A 69 6.20 -3.63 1.82
C CYS A 69 5.47 -2.68 2.79
N THR A 70 6.16 -2.10 3.79
CA THR A 70 5.59 -1.13 4.73
C THR A 70 6.29 0.22 4.63
N ASP A 71 5.55 1.31 4.90
CA ASP A 71 6.11 2.66 4.91
C ASP A 71 7.20 2.79 5.98
N LYS A 72 7.02 2.09 7.11
CA LYS A 72 8.00 2.09 8.20
C LYS A 72 9.31 1.43 7.81
N SER A 73 9.28 0.36 7.01
CA SER A 73 10.50 -0.26 6.49
C SER A 73 11.26 0.66 5.54
N TYR A 74 10.53 1.37 4.66
CA TYR A 74 11.15 2.35 3.75
C TYR A 74 11.74 3.54 4.52
N GLU A 75 11.01 4.08 5.50
CA GLU A 75 11.50 5.14 6.40
C GLU A 75 12.80 4.75 7.10
N SER A 76 12.84 3.54 7.65
CA SER A 76 14.03 3.02 8.33
C SER A 76 15.21 2.90 7.37
N CYS A 77 15.00 2.30 6.19
CA CYS A 77 16.03 2.18 5.15
C CYS A 77 16.54 3.55 4.68
N SER A 78 15.64 4.49 4.41
CA SER A 78 15.95 5.87 4.01
C SER A 78 16.83 6.58 5.05
N ALA A 79 16.50 6.44 6.35
CA ALA A 79 17.26 7.05 7.42
C ALA A 79 18.67 6.46 7.59
N LEU A 80 18.84 5.16 7.30
CA LEU A 80 20.12 4.46 7.40
C LEU A 80 21.00 4.69 6.16
N ALA A 81 20.41 4.88 4.98
CA ALA A 81 21.15 5.12 3.75
C ALA A 81 22.04 6.37 3.82
N VAL A 82 21.68 7.37 4.61
CA VAL A 82 22.47 8.59 4.82
C VAL A 82 23.89 8.28 5.32
N ASP A 83 24.02 7.29 6.20
CA ASP A 83 25.30 6.95 6.83
C ASP A 83 26.12 5.91 6.02
N TRP A 84 25.44 5.02 5.29
CA TRP A 84 26.07 3.87 4.62
C TRP A 84 26.14 4.00 3.10
N GLY A 85 25.40 4.95 2.51
CA GLY A 85 25.42 5.15 1.06
C GLY A 85 24.79 3.99 0.26
N PHE A 86 23.81 3.29 0.83
CA PHE A 86 23.07 2.24 0.11
C PHE A 86 22.35 2.80 -1.13
N PRO A 87 22.38 2.09 -2.27
CA PRO A 87 21.84 2.61 -3.53
C PRO A 87 20.31 2.73 -3.51
N ALA A 88 19.80 3.64 -4.33
CA ALA A 88 18.38 3.85 -4.69
C ALA A 88 17.41 4.12 -3.53
N LEU A 89 17.92 4.38 -2.33
CA LEU A 89 17.11 4.83 -1.20
C LEU A 89 17.01 6.36 -1.21
N ASP A 90 15.79 6.86 -1.19
CA ASP A 90 15.54 8.29 -1.14
C ASP A 90 15.98 8.88 0.21
N SER A 91 16.21 10.18 0.25
CA SER A 91 16.50 10.87 1.51
C SER A 91 15.29 10.83 2.46
N PRO A 92 15.48 10.95 3.79
CA PRO A 92 14.38 11.08 4.74
C PRO A 92 13.44 12.26 4.42
N GLU A 93 13.99 13.35 3.85
CA GLU A 93 13.16 14.49 3.42
C GLU A 93 12.26 14.12 2.24
N THR A 94 12.79 13.46 1.21
CA THR A 94 12.03 12.98 0.06
C THR A 94 10.95 12.00 0.49
N PHE A 95 11.28 11.05 1.37
CA PHE A 95 10.30 10.14 1.97
C PHE A 95 9.15 10.92 2.64
N ASN A 96 9.49 11.90 3.47
CA ASN A 96 8.51 12.68 4.21
C ASN A 96 7.64 13.58 3.31
N GLN A 97 8.16 14.06 2.17
CA GLN A 97 7.39 14.80 1.16
C GLN A 97 6.27 13.95 0.54
N LEU A 98 6.51 12.66 0.35
CA LEU A 98 5.52 11.74 -0.20
C LEU A 98 4.58 11.17 0.86
N TYR A 99 5.11 10.83 2.04
CA TYR A 99 4.39 10.12 3.10
C TYR A 99 3.42 11.00 3.89
N SER A 100 3.83 12.24 4.26
CA SER A 100 2.96 13.17 4.94
C SER A 100 1.91 13.72 3.97
N LYS A 101 0.62 13.49 4.29
CA LYS A 101 -0.50 13.91 3.44
C LYS A 101 -0.49 15.43 3.20
N SER A 102 -0.23 16.21 4.25
CA SER A 102 -0.15 17.67 4.14
C SER A 102 1.00 18.13 3.22
N LYS A 103 2.18 17.52 3.34
CA LYS A 103 3.32 17.83 2.47
C LYS A 103 3.09 17.38 1.04
N PHE A 104 2.51 16.18 0.84
CA PHE A 104 2.18 15.69 -0.50
C PHE A 104 1.14 16.59 -1.19
N ARG A 105 0.12 17.08 -0.46
CA ARG A 105 -0.84 18.06 -1.01
C ARG A 105 -0.15 19.36 -1.43
N ALA A 106 0.73 19.90 -0.59
CA ALA A 106 1.49 21.11 -0.91
C ALA A 106 2.38 20.93 -2.14
N LEU A 107 3.06 19.79 -2.25
CA LEU A 107 3.86 19.43 -3.42
C LEU A 107 2.99 19.37 -4.69
N CYS A 108 1.89 18.63 -4.67
CA CYS A 108 1.00 18.49 -5.82
C CYS A 108 0.40 19.83 -6.25
N HIS A 109 0.00 20.66 -5.29
CA HIS A 109 -0.50 22.02 -5.59
C HIS A 109 0.57 22.88 -6.28
N ALA A 110 1.84 22.83 -5.81
CA ALA A 110 2.94 23.55 -6.44
C ALA A 110 3.26 23.06 -7.87
N LEU A 111 2.91 21.82 -8.19
CA LEU A 111 3.13 21.18 -9.50
C LEU A 111 1.90 21.26 -10.41
N ASP A 112 0.83 21.93 -10.01
CA ASP A 112 -0.45 21.91 -10.71
C ASP A 112 -0.92 20.47 -11.01
N VAL A 113 -0.98 19.66 -9.95
CA VAL A 113 -1.47 18.27 -9.94
C VAL A 113 -2.71 18.21 -9.08
N SER A 114 -3.78 17.62 -9.59
CA SER A 114 -5.07 17.53 -8.92
C SER A 114 -4.99 16.67 -7.66
N VAL A 115 -5.38 17.26 -6.53
CA VAL A 115 -5.51 16.63 -5.20
C VAL A 115 -6.75 17.17 -4.50
N PRO A 116 -7.30 16.47 -3.46
CA PRO A 116 -8.40 17.01 -2.69
C PRO A 116 -8.06 18.38 -2.08
N ARG A 117 -9.03 19.29 -2.07
CA ARG A 117 -8.88 20.57 -1.38
C ARG A 117 -8.65 20.34 0.11
N VAL A 118 -7.63 20.97 0.66
CA VAL A 118 -7.33 20.95 2.10
C VAL A 118 -7.97 22.18 2.74
N PHE A 119 -8.68 22.00 3.84
CA PHE A 119 -9.19 23.09 4.66
C PHE A 119 -8.13 23.49 5.70
N THR A 120 -7.87 24.78 5.82
CA THR A 120 -6.85 25.33 6.72
C THR A 120 -7.33 25.42 8.17
N SER A 121 -8.65 25.28 8.42
CA SER A 121 -9.26 25.28 9.74
C SER A 121 -10.56 24.49 9.76
N GLU A 122 -10.98 24.06 10.96
CA GLU A 122 -12.30 23.46 11.17
C GLU A 122 -13.43 24.42 10.77
N GLN A 123 -13.26 25.71 10.99
CA GLN A 123 -14.25 26.73 10.62
C GLN A 123 -14.43 26.81 9.09
N GLU A 124 -13.34 26.77 8.32
CA GLU A 124 -13.40 26.74 6.86
C GLU A 124 -14.11 25.48 6.37
N ALA A 125 -13.82 24.33 6.96
CA ALA A 125 -14.46 23.06 6.63
C ALA A 125 -15.98 23.10 6.91
N LEU A 126 -16.41 23.67 8.03
CA LEU A 126 -17.84 23.86 8.37
C LEU A 126 -18.55 24.81 7.40
N GLN A 127 -17.88 25.88 6.97
CA GLN A 127 -18.44 26.85 6.04
C GLN A 127 -18.55 26.34 4.60
N SER A 128 -17.84 25.29 4.25
CA SER A 128 -17.85 24.72 2.89
C SER A 128 -19.21 24.13 2.51
N ASN A 129 -20.03 23.74 3.49
CA ASN A 129 -21.29 23.00 3.31
C ASN A 129 -21.15 21.74 2.40
N ALA A 130 -19.96 21.17 2.33
CA ALA A 130 -19.63 20.00 1.53
C ALA A 130 -19.25 18.81 2.43
N PRO A 131 -19.35 17.57 1.94
CA PRO A 131 -18.80 16.42 2.65
C PRO A 131 -17.30 16.58 2.85
N VAL A 132 -16.83 16.25 4.06
CA VAL A 132 -15.42 16.33 4.44
C VAL A 132 -14.89 14.97 4.86
N ILE A 133 -13.59 14.79 4.73
CA ILE A 133 -12.86 13.63 5.23
C ILE A 133 -11.71 14.09 6.13
N ILE A 134 -11.62 13.51 7.30
CA ILE A 134 -10.62 13.81 8.31
C ILE A 134 -9.68 12.62 8.42
N LYS A 135 -8.37 12.88 8.34
CA LYS A 135 -7.34 11.83 8.30
C LYS A 135 -6.16 12.18 9.20
N PRO A 136 -5.54 11.19 9.86
CA PRO A 136 -4.18 11.38 10.40
C PRO A 136 -3.22 11.75 9.26
N ASP A 137 -2.30 12.69 9.49
CA ASP A 137 -1.34 13.12 8.47
C ASP A 137 -0.36 11.99 8.06
N ASP A 138 -0.06 11.09 9.00
CA ASP A 138 1.00 10.09 8.94
C ASP A 138 0.55 8.67 9.30
N ALA A 139 -0.72 8.32 9.06
CA ALA A 139 -1.23 6.96 9.18
C ALA A 139 -1.61 6.38 7.80
N HIS A 140 -1.76 5.05 7.75
CA HIS A 140 -2.03 4.26 6.55
C HIS A 140 -3.22 3.31 6.76
N SER A 141 -3.63 2.58 5.72
CA SER A 141 -4.65 1.51 5.77
C SER A 141 -6.02 1.95 6.29
N GLY A 142 -6.39 3.21 6.08
CA GLY A 142 -7.71 3.74 6.49
C GLY A 142 -7.89 3.93 8.00
N ILE A 143 -6.82 3.79 8.79
CA ILE A 143 -6.87 3.93 10.25
C ILE A 143 -7.09 5.40 10.62
N GLY A 144 -8.03 5.64 11.55
CA GLY A 144 -8.32 7.00 12.05
C GLY A 144 -9.02 7.91 11.05
N ILE A 145 -9.48 7.40 9.89
CA ILE A 145 -10.22 8.18 8.89
C ILE A 145 -11.69 8.27 9.27
N THR A 146 -12.22 9.48 9.20
CA THR A 146 -13.66 9.76 9.39
C THR A 146 -14.19 10.59 8.23
N ARG A 147 -15.31 10.17 7.63
CA ARG A 147 -16.08 10.94 6.65
C ARG A 147 -17.30 11.54 7.33
N LEU A 148 -17.57 12.80 7.07
CA LEU A 148 -18.76 13.51 7.50
C LEU A 148 -19.46 14.13 6.29
N ASP A 149 -20.69 13.69 6.02
CA ASP A 149 -21.47 14.21 4.88
C ASP A 149 -22.02 15.61 5.18
N LEU A 150 -22.40 15.85 6.44
CA LEU A 150 -22.86 17.14 6.96
C LEU A 150 -22.11 17.43 8.27
N PRO A 151 -20.93 18.05 8.21
CA PRO A 151 -20.15 18.32 9.40
C PRO A 151 -20.83 19.36 10.29
N THR A 152 -20.85 19.08 11.59
CA THR A 152 -21.20 20.05 12.64
C THR A 152 -19.96 20.29 13.50
N THR A 153 -19.93 21.37 14.29
CA THR A 153 -18.79 21.61 15.20
C THR A 153 -18.51 20.40 16.08
N THR A 154 -19.55 19.78 16.65
CA THR A 154 -19.39 18.62 17.53
C THR A 154 -18.86 17.38 16.80
N THR A 155 -19.40 17.05 15.63
CA THR A 155 -18.98 15.86 14.87
C THR A 155 -17.59 16.04 14.29
N LEU A 156 -17.25 17.25 13.83
CA LEU A 156 -15.93 17.55 13.27
C LEU A 156 -14.85 17.48 14.36
N SER A 157 -15.04 18.12 15.51
CA SER A 157 -14.06 18.08 16.60
C SER A 157 -13.86 16.66 17.14
N LYS A 158 -14.90 15.81 17.19
CA LYS A 158 -14.73 14.38 17.52
C LYS A 158 -13.89 13.64 16.48
N ALA A 159 -14.14 13.86 15.20
CA ALA A 159 -13.40 13.24 14.11
C ALA A 159 -11.92 13.67 14.10
N VAL A 160 -11.65 14.96 14.35
CA VAL A 160 -10.29 15.49 14.50
C VAL A 160 -9.58 14.80 15.68
N LYS A 161 -10.25 14.66 16.83
CA LYS A 161 -9.66 13.96 17.97
C LYS A 161 -9.32 12.51 17.66
N VAL A 162 -10.21 11.78 17.00
CA VAL A 162 -9.94 10.40 16.55
C VAL A 162 -8.70 10.37 15.64
N ALA A 163 -8.65 11.25 14.64
CA ALA A 163 -7.50 11.29 13.73
C ALA A 163 -6.18 11.64 14.45
N GLN A 164 -6.21 12.55 15.44
CA GLN A 164 -5.05 12.90 16.26
C GLN A 164 -4.53 11.69 17.06
N ASP A 165 -5.44 10.91 17.64
CA ASP A 165 -5.07 9.75 18.47
C ASP A 165 -4.39 8.64 17.65
N PHE A 166 -4.63 8.58 16.33
CA PHE A 166 -3.98 7.66 15.39
C PHE A 166 -2.80 8.27 14.63
N SER A 167 -2.50 9.55 14.80
CA SER A 167 -1.34 10.19 14.20
C SER A 167 -0.13 10.13 15.13
N SER A 168 1.01 9.65 14.65
CA SER A 168 2.25 9.61 15.43
C SER A 168 2.80 11.02 15.73
N SER A 169 2.48 11.98 14.87
CA SER A 169 2.85 13.40 15.04
C SER A 169 1.74 14.26 15.67
N GLY A 170 0.55 13.68 15.89
CA GLY A 170 -0.64 14.41 16.34
C GLY A 170 -1.24 15.33 15.27
N ARG A 171 -0.71 15.33 14.04
CA ARG A 171 -1.21 16.17 12.95
C ARG A 171 -2.36 15.51 12.22
N VAL A 172 -3.29 16.33 11.74
CA VAL A 172 -4.51 15.93 11.05
C VAL A 172 -4.65 16.75 9.77
N VAL A 173 -5.18 16.11 8.73
CA VAL A 173 -5.61 16.79 7.49
C VAL A 173 -7.12 16.71 7.38
N ILE A 174 -7.76 17.86 7.15
CA ILE A 174 -9.19 17.97 6.84
C ILE A 174 -9.30 18.31 5.36
N GLU A 175 -9.94 17.43 4.60
CA GLU A 175 -10.04 17.56 3.14
C GLU A 175 -11.51 17.51 2.71
N GLU A 176 -11.81 18.06 1.53
CA GLU A 176 -13.05 17.76 0.86
C GLU A 176 -13.13 16.25 0.57
N TYR A 177 -14.32 15.68 0.69
CA TYR A 177 -14.54 14.29 0.29
C TYR A 177 -14.77 14.22 -1.22
N VAL A 178 -13.78 13.73 -1.95
CA VAL A 178 -13.88 13.53 -3.39
C VAL A 178 -14.52 12.18 -3.69
N HIS A 179 -15.61 12.20 -4.45
CA HIS A 179 -16.25 10.98 -4.95
C HIS A 179 -15.53 10.46 -6.19
N GLY A 180 -15.19 9.19 -6.20
CA GLY A 180 -14.55 8.54 -7.34
C GLY A 180 -14.25 7.07 -7.04
N GLN A 181 -13.94 6.29 -8.07
CA GLN A 181 -13.43 4.94 -7.91
C GLN A 181 -11.94 5.01 -7.57
N LEU A 182 -11.55 4.31 -6.51
CA LEU A 182 -10.14 4.23 -6.10
C LEU A 182 -9.36 3.33 -7.06
N HIS A 183 -8.23 3.83 -7.49
CA HIS A 183 -7.27 3.12 -8.33
C HIS A 183 -5.86 3.37 -7.81
N SER A 184 -4.92 2.52 -8.23
CA SER A 184 -3.50 2.80 -8.12
C SER A 184 -2.80 2.79 -9.48
N TYR A 185 -1.76 3.61 -9.58
CA TYR A 185 -0.84 3.70 -10.69
C TYR A 185 0.56 3.40 -10.18
N SER A 186 1.09 2.23 -10.55
CA SER A 186 2.44 1.80 -10.16
C SER A 186 3.40 2.06 -11.31
N ALA A 187 4.15 3.15 -11.25
CA ALA A 187 5.13 3.54 -12.25
C ALA A 187 6.55 3.14 -11.82
N PHE A 188 7.26 2.43 -12.68
CA PHE A 188 8.69 2.22 -12.55
C PHE A 188 9.41 3.33 -13.30
N LEU A 189 10.18 4.13 -12.56
CA LEU A 189 10.93 5.27 -13.08
C LEU A 189 12.33 4.85 -13.50
N GLN A 190 12.83 5.49 -14.55
CA GLN A 190 14.23 5.49 -14.96
C GLN A 190 14.54 6.89 -15.48
N ASP A 191 15.59 7.52 -14.99
CA ASP A 191 15.99 8.88 -15.37
C ASP A 191 14.84 9.89 -15.19
N ARG A 192 14.03 9.75 -14.14
CA ARG A 192 12.83 10.57 -13.82
C ARG A 192 11.67 10.45 -14.81
N GLN A 193 11.75 9.50 -15.71
CA GLN A 193 10.71 9.21 -16.70
C GLN A 193 10.02 7.90 -16.35
N VAL A 194 8.73 7.79 -16.67
CA VAL A 194 8.00 6.54 -16.52
C VAL A 194 8.45 5.57 -17.62
N HIS A 195 9.13 4.51 -17.19
CA HIS A 195 9.59 3.43 -18.08
C HIS A 195 8.48 2.42 -18.36
N CYS A 196 7.76 1.98 -17.33
CA CYS A 196 6.55 1.17 -17.46
C CYS A 196 5.62 1.43 -16.27
N ALA A 197 4.32 1.18 -16.45
CA ALA A 197 3.34 1.40 -15.41
C ALA A 197 2.19 0.38 -15.45
N PHE A 198 1.49 0.28 -14.32
CA PHE A 198 0.34 -0.62 -14.12
C PHE A 198 -0.79 0.13 -13.48
N HIS A 199 -1.99 -0.03 -14.03
CA HIS A 199 -3.22 0.46 -13.44
C HIS A 199 -3.92 -0.67 -12.70
N VAL A 200 -4.32 -0.42 -11.47
CA VAL A 200 -5.04 -1.40 -10.65
C VAL A 200 -6.30 -0.75 -10.09
N ALA A 201 -7.44 -1.36 -10.31
CA ALA A 201 -8.68 -0.96 -9.65
C ALA A 201 -8.70 -1.51 -8.22
N GLU A 202 -9.05 -0.67 -7.26
CA GLU A 202 -8.97 -0.96 -5.82
C GLU A 202 -10.32 -0.74 -5.15
N TYR A 203 -10.67 -1.66 -4.24
CA TYR A 203 -11.96 -1.66 -3.53
C TYR A 203 -11.74 -1.96 -2.05
N GLY A 204 -12.48 -1.26 -1.20
CA GLY A 204 -12.63 -1.58 0.21
C GLY A 204 -14.02 -2.15 0.45
N THR A 205 -14.14 -3.49 0.54
CA THR A 205 -15.44 -4.16 0.62
C THR A 205 -16.03 -4.12 2.03
N LEU A 206 -15.18 -4.13 3.05
CA LEU A 206 -15.58 -4.01 4.45
C LEU A 206 -15.43 -2.59 4.98
N ASN A 207 -14.31 -1.95 4.67
CA ASN A 207 -14.02 -0.57 5.03
C ASN A 207 -13.70 0.21 3.74
N PRO A 208 -14.49 1.24 3.36
CA PRO A 208 -14.27 1.96 2.10
C PRO A 208 -12.92 2.71 2.04
N PHE A 209 -12.22 2.84 3.17
CA PHE A 209 -10.92 3.51 3.27
C PHE A 209 -9.73 2.54 3.36
N ALA A 210 -9.98 1.22 3.34
CA ALA A 210 -8.95 0.20 3.37
C ALA A 210 -9.13 -0.77 2.21
N VAL A 211 -8.13 -0.85 1.33
CA VAL A 211 -8.18 -1.73 0.16
C VAL A 211 -8.06 -3.19 0.59
N ASP A 212 -9.05 -3.99 0.23
CA ASP A 212 -9.04 -5.44 0.44
C ASP A 212 -9.19 -6.24 -0.87
N THR A 213 -9.67 -5.61 -1.94
CA THR A 213 -9.92 -6.26 -3.23
C THR A 213 -9.33 -5.41 -4.35
N SER A 214 -8.67 -6.06 -5.33
CA SER A 214 -8.08 -5.34 -6.45
C SER A 214 -7.86 -6.24 -7.66
N TYR A 215 -7.77 -5.63 -8.86
CA TYR A 215 -7.39 -6.31 -10.10
C TYR A 215 -6.68 -5.36 -11.06
N VAL A 216 -5.82 -5.90 -11.94
CA VAL A 216 -5.09 -5.12 -12.95
C VAL A 216 -6.03 -4.75 -14.10
N LEU A 217 -6.03 -3.47 -14.47
CA LEU A 217 -6.73 -2.98 -15.66
C LEU A 217 -5.85 -3.18 -16.90
N PRO A 218 -6.38 -3.67 -18.02
CA PRO A 218 -5.62 -3.83 -19.27
C PRO A 218 -5.22 -2.48 -19.89
N THR A 219 -6.04 -1.46 -19.70
CA THR A 219 -5.84 -0.09 -20.21
C THR A 219 -6.50 0.92 -19.27
N SER A 220 -6.06 2.17 -19.33
CA SER A 220 -6.70 3.29 -18.62
C SER A 220 -6.79 4.51 -19.53
N SER A 221 -7.93 5.20 -19.50
CA SER A 221 -8.09 6.51 -20.17
C SER A 221 -7.24 7.61 -19.52
N HIS A 222 -6.75 7.37 -18.32
CA HIS A 222 -5.96 8.34 -17.54
C HIS A 222 -4.44 8.13 -17.65
N GLU A 223 -3.97 7.21 -18.54
CA GLU A 223 -2.55 6.85 -18.66
C GLU A 223 -1.65 8.08 -18.87
N LEU A 224 -1.98 8.91 -19.85
CA LEU A 224 -1.15 10.09 -20.19
C LEU A 224 -1.11 11.10 -19.05
N GLU A 225 -2.24 11.36 -18.41
CA GLU A 225 -2.33 12.31 -17.30
C GLU A 225 -1.55 11.80 -16.09
N LEU A 226 -1.71 10.53 -15.72
CA LEU A 226 -0.99 9.92 -14.59
C LEU A 226 0.50 9.83 -14.85
N LYS A 227 0.91 9.52 -16.08
CA LYS A 227 2.32 9.57 -16.48
C LYS A 227 2.89 10.96 -16.26
N ASN A 228 2.22 12.01 -16.76
CA ASN A 228 2.65 13.39 -16.59
C ASN A 228 2.73 13.79 -15.11
N CYS A 229 1.75 13.39 -14.28
CA CYS A 229 1.79 13.63 -12.83
C CYS A 229 2.99 12.92 -12.16
N ALA A 230 3.22 11.66 -12.49
CA ALA A 230 4.33 10.87 -11.94
C ALA A 230 5.69 11.50 -12.33
N GLU A 231 5.86 11.91 -13.58
CA GLU A 231 7.09 12.54 -14.05
C GLU A 231 7.30 13.94 -13.45
N LYS A 232 6.26 14.76 -13.28
CA LYS A 232 6.35 16.04 -12.54
C LYS A 232 6.84 15.82 -11.09
N ILE A 233 6.27 14.84 -10.37
CA ILE A 233 6.67 14.48 -9.01
C ILE A 233 8.13 13.98 -9.02
N ALA A 234 8.48 13.10 -9.95
CA ALA A 234 9.83 12.55 -10.06
C ALA A 234 10.88 13.64 -10.31
N HIS A 235 10.59 14.60 -11.18
CA HIS A 235 11.48 15.74 -11.42
C HIS A 235 11.61 16.66 -10.20
N ALA A 236 10.50 17.00 -9.55
CA ALA A 236 10.48 17.89 -8.39
C ALA A 236 11.25 17.32 -7.19
N LEU A 237 11.19 16.01 -6.99
CA LEU A 237 11.85 15.30 -5.89
C LEU A 237 13.16 14.61 -6.29
N ALA A 238 13.62 14.78 -7.53
CA ALA A 238 14.81 14.13 -8.09
C ALA A 238 14.81 12.59 -7.94
N LEU A 239 13.68 11.94 -8.23
CA LEU A 239 13.51 10.47 -8.14
C LEU A 239 14.07 9.81 -9.40
N ASP A 240 15.32 9.43 -9.42
CA ASP A 240 15.98 8.97 -10.65
C ASP A 240 15.54 7.57 -11.11
N CYS A 241 15.40 6.63 -10.19
CA CYS A 241 15.09 5.24 -10.51
C CYS A 241 14.21 4.58 -9.43
N GLY A 242 13.47 3.55 -9.80
CA GLY A 242 12.67 2.74 -8.89
C GLY A 242 11.16 2.98 -8.97
N LEU A 243 10.41 2.41 -8.05
CA LEU A 243 8.96 2.48 -8.03
C LEU A 243 8.47 3.85 -7.54
N LEU A 244 7.45 4.40 -8.20
CA LEU A 244 6.55 5.42 -7.67
C LEU A 244 5.12 4.87 -7.76
N HIS A 245 4.55 4.54 -6.61
CA HIS A 245 3.19 4.04 -6.52
C HIS A 245 2.26 5.17 -6.06
N ILE A 246 1.24 5.46 -6.86
CA ILE A 246 0.29 6.56 -6.65
C ILE A 246 -1.10 5.97 -6.49
N GLN A 247 -1.83 6.34 -5.42
CA GLN A 247 -3.27 6.10 -5.35
C GLN A 247 -4.03 7.35 -5.81
N TYR A 248 -5.09 7.14 -6.57
CA TYR A 248 -5.91 8.21 -7.12
C TYR A 248 -7.38 7.82 -7.19
N LEU A 249 -8.26 8.82 -7.13
CA LEU A 249 -9.68 8.67 -7.42
C LEU A 249 -9.93 9.06 -8.87
N ALA A 250 -10.66 8.22 -9.59
CA ALA A 250 -11.12 8.51 -10.96
C ALA A 250 -12.63 8.79 -10.95
N LYS A 251 -13.02 9.88 -11.60
CA LYS A 251 -14.42 10.24 -11.82
C LYS A 251 -14.58 10.82 -13.22
N ASN A 252 -15.25 10.08 -14.11
CA ASN A 252 -15.36 10.43 -15.51
C ASN A 252 -13.98 10.60 -16.17
N SER A 253 -13.68 11.79 -16.71
CA SER A 253 -12.40 12.15 -17.31
C SER A 253 -11.35 12.63 -16.32
N ASP A 254 -11.72 12.89 -15.08
CA ASP A 254 -10.89 13.59 -14.11
C ASP A 254 -10.24 12.62 -13.14
N ILE A 255 -9.02 12.93 -12.70
CA ILE A 255 -8.32 12.23 -11.63
C ILE A 255 -8.02 13.15 -10.46
N CYS A 256 -7.88 12.56 -9.28
CA CYS A 256 -7.51 13.26 -8.07
C CYS A 256 -6.55 12.40 -7.27
N LEU A 257 -5.28 12.80 -7.14
CA LEU A 257 -4.26 12.01 -6.45
C LEU A 257 -4.50 12.03 -4.94
N ILE A 258 -4.41 10.87 -4.30
CA ILE A 258 -4.68 10.69 -2.87
C ILE A 258 -3.39 10.55 -2.07
N GLU A 259 -2.47 9.72 -2.51
CA GLU A 259 -1.17 9.49 -1.86
C GLU A 259 -0.17 8.93 -2.85
N ALA A 260 1.11 9.03 -2.52
CA ALA A 260 2.19 8.39 -3.27
C ALA A 260 3.22 7.80 -2.32
N THR A 261 3.85 6.70 -2.75
CA THR A 261 4.91 6.03 -1.99
C THR A 261 5.94 5.41 -2.91
N ARG A 262 7.15 5.21 -2.39
CA ARG A 262 8.27 4.58 -3.09
C ARG A 262 8.41 3.09 -2.74
N ARG A 263 7.70 2.62 -1.73
CA ARG A 263 7.73 1.20 -1.31
C ARG A 263 6.88 0.31 -2.21
N CYS A 264 7.19 -0.97 -2.22
CA CYS A 264 6.31 -1.97 -2.81
C CYS A 264 4.98 -2.02 -2.05
N PRO A 265 3.83 -2.01 -2.74
CA PRO A 265 2.54 -2.17 -2.08
C PRO A 265 2.40 -3.53 -1.38
N GLY A 266 1.64 -3.53 -0.29
CA GLY A 266 1.37 -4.72 0.51
C GLY A 266 0.40 -5.71 -0.14
N ASP A 267 -0.06 -6.68 0.67
CA ASP A 267 -1.14 -7.62 0.33
C ASP A 267 -0.89 -8.39 -0.99
N LEU A 268 0.37 -8.78 -1.26
CA LEU A 268 0.79 -9.49 -2.46
C LEU A 268 0.44 -8.76 -3.78
N TYR A 269 0.41 -7.43 -3.77
CA TYR A 269 0.20 -6.62 -4.97
C TYR A 269 1.18 -6.97 -6.10
N ALA A 270 2.46 -7.17 -5.76
CA ALA A 270 3.49 -7.59 -6.71
C ALA A 270 3.13 -8.91 -7.40
N MET A 271 2.55 -9.87 -6.66
CA MET A 271 2.10 -11.15 -7.20
C MET A 271 0.90 -10.97 -8.12
N LEU A 272 -0.06 -10.12 -7.75
CA LEU A 272 -1.21 -9.80 -8.61
C LEU A 272 -0.75 -9.28 -9.97
N VAL A 273 0.12 -8.24 -9.98
CA VAL A 273 0.61 -7.66 -11.22
C VAL A 273 1.40 -8.69 -12.04
N THR A 274 2.32 -9.43 -11.40
CA THR A 274 3.13 -10.44 -12.07
C THR A 274 2.27 -11.52 -12.73
N ARG A 275 1.27 -12.04 -12.04
CA ARG A 275 0.39 -13.10 -12.58
C ARG A 275 -0.58 -12.59 -13.65
N SER A 276 -0.96 -11.31 -13.60
CA SER A 276 -1.85 -10.70 -14.60
C SER A 276 -1.13 -10.28 -15.88
N THR A 277 0.19 -9.99 -15.81
CA THR A 277 0.92 -9.32 -16.92
C THR A 277 2.21 -10.01 -17.33
N GLY A 278 2.69 -10.99 -16.55
CA GLY A 278 4.01 -11.61 -16.74
C GLY A 278 5.20 -10.72 -16.32
N PHE A 279 4.97 -9.46 -15.93
CA PHE A 279 6.02 -8.55 -15.50
C PHE A 279 6.59 -8.96 -14.13
N PRO A 280 7.91 -9.14 -13.96
CA PRO A 280 8.50 -9.58 -12.71
C PRO A 280 8.59 -8.42 -11.70
N TYR A 281 7.42 -7.97 -11.19
CA TYR A 281 7.26 -6.76 -10.39
C TYR A 281 8.19 -6.70 -9.18
N ALA A 282 8.29 -7.80 -8.42
CA ALA A 282 9.14 -7.84 -7.23
C ALA A 282 10.63 -7.73 -7.57
N ALA A 283 11.07 -8.36 -8.68
CA ALA A 283 12.44 -8.23 -9.17
C ALA A 283 12.73 -6.80 -9.65
N ALA A 284 11.81 -6.21 -10.41
CA ALA A 284 11.92 -4.82 -10.86
C ALA A 284 11.97 -3.83 -9.68
N PHE A 285 11.20 -4.08 -8.61
CA PHE A 285 11.27 -3.30 -7.38
C PHE A 285 12.63 -3.43 -6.69
N GLY A 286 13.15 -4.66 -6.56
CA GLY A 286 14.41 -4.93 -5.87
C GLY A 286 15.66 -4.48 -6.62
N ALA A 287 15.62 -4.43 -7.96
CA ALA A 287 16.78 -4.21 -8.81
C ALA A 287 17.56 -2.91 -8.50
N PRO A 288 16.94 -1.73 -8.34
CA PRO A 288 17.68 -0.51 -8.03
C PRO A 288 18.46 -0.59 -6.72
N PHE A 289 17.90 -1.25 -5.70
CA PHE A 289 18.53 -1.37 -4.37
C PHE A 289 19.77 -2.29 -4.38
N ILE A 290 19.95 -3.10 -5.42
CA ILE A 290 21.16 -3.90 -5.65
C ILE A 290 22.01 -3.34 -6.79
N ALA A 291 21.85 -2.04 -7.09
CA ALA A 291 22.57 -1.35 -8.16
C ALA A 291 22.42 -2.00 -9.54
N GLN A 292 21.28 -2.64 -9.81
CA GLN A 292 20.94 -3.20 -11.11
C GLN A 292 19.92 -2.32 -11.84
N PRO A 293 20.00 -2.20 -13.16
CA PRO A 293 18.99 -1.49 -13.92
C PRO A 293 17.64 -2.25 -13.84
N ILE A 294 16.55 -1.50 -13.87
CA ILE A 294 15.25 -2.10 -14.16
C ILE A 294 15.35 -2.62 -15.58
N SER A 295 15.31 -3.94 -15.74
CA SER A 295 15.50 -4.58 -17.05
C SER A 295 14.59 -3.92 -18.07
N LYS A 296 15.10 -3.71 -19.30
CA LYS A 296 14.28 -3.32 -20.45
C LYS A 296 13.31 -4.46 -20.75
N ILE A 297 12.23 -4.49 -19.99
CA ILE A 297 11.13 -5.38 -20.26
C ILE A 297 10.29 -4.66 -21.29
N GLU A 298 10.05 -5.35 -22.41
CA GLU A 298 9.03 -4.95 -23.38
C GLU A 298 7.78 -4.55 -22.61
N SER A 299 7.04 -3.57 -23.12
CA SER A 299 5.80 -3.07 -22.50
C SER A 299 4.99 -4.24 -21.94
N PRO A 300 4.67 -4.23 -20.64
CA PRO A 300 3.99 -5.36 -20.00
C PRO A 300 2.70 -5.65 -20.75
N LYS A 301 2.48 -6.92 -21.10
CA LYS A 301 1.28 -7.35 -21.81
C LYS A 301 0.28 -7.85 -20.81
N PHE A 302 -0.93 -7.31 -20.85
CA PHE A 302 -2.03 -7.88 -20.08
C PHE A 302 -2.36 -9.27 -20.62
N HIS A 303 -2.34 -10.28 -19.74
CA HIS A 303 -2.60 -11.68 -20.11
C HIS A 303 -3.96 -12.16 -19.66
N ARG A 304 -4.40 -11.75 -18.45
CA ARG A 304 -5.64 -12.26 -17.87
C ARG A 304 -6.15 -11.40 -16.71
N TYR A 305 -7.43 -11.50 -16.46
CA TYR A 305 -8.03 -10.96 -15.25
C TYR A 305 -7.78 -11.89 -14.06
N LEU A 306 -7.26 -11.32 -12.99
CA LEU A 306 -7.07 -11.97 -11.71
C LEU A 306 -7.47 -10.97 -10.62
N ILE A 307 -8.31 -11.41 -9.70
CA ILE A 307 -8.76 -10.62 -8.57
C ILE A 307 -7.97 -11.08 -7.35
N ARG A 308 -7.36 -10.14 -6.66
CA ARG A 308 -6.76 -10.34 -5.35
C ARG A 308 -7.78 -9.87 -4.30
N HIS A 309 -8.09 -10.74 -3.33
CA HIS A 309 -8.98 -10.40 -2.21
C HIS A 309 -8.33 -10.78 -0.88
N THR A 310 -8.16 -9.80 0.00
CA THR A 310 -7.64 -9.98 1.35
C THR A 310 -8.79 -10.34 2.29
N VAL A 311 -8.71 -11.51 2.91
CA VAL A 311 -9.72 -12.01 3.83
C VAL A 311 -9.34 -11.66 5.25
N SER A 312 -10.24 -10.96 5.97
CA SER A 312 -10.05 -10.71 7.40
C SER A 312 -10.23 -11.99 8.23
N ARG A 313 -9.59 -12.05 9.40
CA ARG A 313 -9.80 -13.16 10.36
C ARG A 313 -11.24 -13.27 10.80
N GLU A 314 -11.89 -12.15 11.03
CA GLU A 314 -13.28 -12.13 11.42
C GLU A 314 -14.16 -12.77 10.35
N THR A 315 -13.95 -12.39 9.07
CA THR A 315 -14.64 -13.02 7.96
C THR A 315 -14.34 -14.51 7.89
N PHE A 316 -13.08 -14.91 8.00
CA PHE A 316 -12.68 -16.32 7.96
C PHE A 316 -13.29 -17.12 9.10
N ASN A 317 -13.30 -16.61 10.32
CA ASN A 317 -13.88 -17.27 11.49
C ASN A 317 -15.41 -17.42 11.41
N LEU A 318 -16.08 -16.47 10.74
CA LEU A 318 -17.53 -16.50 10.60
C LEU A 318 -18.01 -17.38 9.44
N MET A 319 -17.25 -17.43 8.34
CA MET A 319 -17.63 -18.11 7.12
C MET A 319 -16.94 -19.47 6.94
N GLY A 320 -15.80 -19.69 7.64
CA GLY A 320 -15.04 -20.91 7.46
C GLY A 320 -14.69 -21.18 5.99
N ARG A 321 -15.01 -22.37 5.49
CA ARG A 321 -14.76 -22.78 4.11
C ARG A 321 -15.66 -22.07 3.08
N ASP A 322 -16.80 -21.55 3.48
CA ASP A 322 -17.74 -20.87 2.59
C ASP A 322 -17.14 -19.61 1.94
N ILE A 323 -16.03 -19.12 2.51
CA ILE A 323 -15.26 -18.01 1.94
C ILE A 323 -14.75 -18.32 0.53
N PHE A 324 -14.52 -19.61 0.22
CA PHE A 324 -14.07 -20.05 -1.10
C PHE A 324 -15.21 -20.14 -2.12
N GLU A 325 -16.46 -20.02 -1.69
CA GLU A 325 -17.63 -20.01 -2.56
C GLU A 325 -17.93 -18.61 -3.10
N THR A 326 -16.96 -18.03 -3.84
CA THR A 326 -17.07 -16.67 -4.41
C THR A 326 -17.84 -16.60 -5.71
N GLY A 327 -18.32 -17.77 -6.23
CA GLY A 327 -18.85 -17.88 -7.59
C GLY A 327 -17.77 -17.96 -8.67
N ALA A 328 -16.47 -17.81 -8.30
CA ALA A 328 -15.31 -18.01 -9.15
C ALA A 328 -14.45 -19.16 -8.62
N ALA A 329 -13.72 -19.82 -9.51
CA ALA A 329 -12.71 -20.81 -9.10
C ALA A 329 -11.62 -20.10 -8.28
N VAL A 330 -11.14 -20.74 -7.22
CA VAL A 330 -10.00 -20.23 -6.44
C VAL A 330 -8.72 -20.73 -7.10
N GLU A 331 -7.91 -19.81 -7.64
CA GLU A 331 -6.59 -20.16 -8.20
C GLU A 331 -5.56 -20.40 -7.08
N ALA A 332 -5.58 -19.57 -6.05
CA ALA A 332 -4.70 -19.72 -4.91
C ALA A 332 -5.31 -19.13 -3.63
N TRP A 333 -4.97 -19.78 -2.52
CA TRP A 333 -5.12 -19.28 -1.18
C TRP A 333 -3.76 -19.16 -0.53
N VAL A 334 -3.37 -17.94 -0.11
CA VAL A 334 -2.12 -17.69 0.61
C VAL A 334 -2.48 -17.38 2.06
N PRO A 335 -2.33 -18.34 2.98
CA PRO A 335 -2.62 -18.11 4.39
C PRO A 335 -1.58 -17.15 4.98
N ILE A 336 -2.03 -16.30 5.91
CA ILE A 336 -1.15 -15.45 6.70
C ILE A 336 -1.01 -16.09 8.07
N ALA A 337 0.23 -16.46 8.43
CA ALA A 337 0.53 -17.15 9.67
C ALA A 337 0.16 -16.32 10.92
N ASN A 338 -0.20 -17.02 11.99
CA ASN A 338 -0.80 -16.47 13.19
C ASN A 338 0.21 -15.89 14.22
N ASP A 339 1.51 -15.88 13.92
CA ASP A 339 2.55 -15.61 14.92
C ASP A 339 2.80 -14.13 15.24
N LEU A 340 1.96 -13.26 14.70
CA LEU A 340 1.98 -11.85 15.05
C LEU A 340 1.12 -11.66 16.33
N GLY A 341 1.77 -11.26 17.41
CA GLY A 341 1.12 -11.05 18.72
C GLY A 341 -0.11 -10.14 18.62
N GLU A 342 -0.97 -10.19 19.65
CA GLU A 342 -2.14 -9.33 19.75
C GLU A 342 -1.77 -7.85 19.56
N GLY A 343 -2.53 -7.13 18.73
CA GLY A 343 -2.33 -5.70 18.45
C GLY A 343 -1.51 -5.38 17.20
N VAL A 344 -1.04 -6.37 16.45
CA VAL A 344 -0.37 -6.12 15.16
C VAL A 344 -1.43 -6.04 14.04
N PRO A 345 -1.41 -5.01 13.15
CA PRO A 345 -2.39 -4.85 12.07
C PRO A 345 -2.55 -6.09 11.18
N ASP A 346 -1.46 -6.82 10.93
CA ASP A 346 -1.50 -8.08 10.17
C ASP A 346 -2.22 -9.21 10.88
N ALA A 347 -2.37 -9.16 12.22
CA ALA A 347 -3.16 -10.14 12.98
C ALA A 347 -4.65 -10.14 12.58
N SER A 348 -5.12 -9.09 11.94
CA SER A 348 -6.50 -9.01 11.43
C SER A 348 -6.74 -9.75 10.12
N ARG A 349 -5.70 -10.20 9.42
CA ARG A 349 -5.79 -10.90 8.13
C ARG A 349 -5.67 -12.41 8.32
N ALA A 350 -6.56 -13.18 7.63
CA ALA A 350 -6.48 -14.64 7.59
C ALA A 350 -5.66 -15.12 6.38
N GLY A 351 -5.76 -14.42 5.26
CA GLY A 351 -5.06 -14.78 4.04
C GLY A 351 -5.52 -13.98 2.83
N ILE A 352 -4.97 -14.35 1.69
CA ILE A 352 -5.27 -13.72 0.40
C ILE A 352 -5.75 -14.75 -0.58
N LEU A 353 -6.90 -14.47 -1.20
CA LEU A 353 -7.47 -15.22 -2.32
C LEU A 353 -7.02 -14.61 -3.65
N LEU A 354 -6.69 -15.47 -4.61
CA LEU A 354 -6.52 -15.13 -6.01
C LEU A 354 -7.60 -15.83 -6.82
N LEU A 355 -8.46 -15.04 -7.49
CA LEU A 355 -9.66 -15.50 -8.17
C LEU A 355 -9.55 -15.10 -9.66
N PRO A 356 -9.42 -16.07 -10.58
CA PRO A 356 -9.42 -15.77 -12.01
C PRO A 356 -10.82 -15.35 -12.49
N ALA A 357 -10.87 -14.49 -13.50
CA ALA A 357 -12.08 -14.11 -14.19
C ALA A 357 -11.83 -14.14 -15.71
N ALA A 358 -12.87 -14.48 -16.49
CA ALA A 358 -12.75 -14.60 -17.94
C ALA A 358 -12.67 -13.23 -18.63
N ASN A 359 -13.34 -12.23 -18.07
CA ASN A 359 -13.45 -10.88 -18.62
C ASN A 359 -13.79 -9.86 -17.52
N GLN A 360 -13.86 -8.60 -17.87
CA GLN A 360 -14.15 -7.51 -16.91
C GLN A 360 -15.56 -7.61 -16.29
N ALA A 361 -16.55 -8.12 -17.04
CA ALA A 361 -17.90 -8.30 -16.47
C ALA A 361 -17.89 -9.37 -15.37
N ASP A 362 -17.15 -10.45 -15.55
CA ASP A 362 -16.99 -11.49 -14.53
C ASP A 362 -16.25 -10.95 -13.30
N VAL A 363 -15.23 -10.08 -13.50
CA VAL A 363 -14.56 -9.38 -12.39
C VAL A 363 -15.59 -8.62 -11.57
N MET A 364 -16.45 -7.83 -12.21
CA MET A 364 -17.46 -7.03 -11.51
C MET A 364 -18.50 -7.91 -10.79
N ASN A 365 -18.87 -9.06 -11.36
CA ASN A 365 -19.77 -10.03 -10.71
C ASN A 365 -19.15 -10.62 -9.43
N VAL A 366 -17.87 -11.00 -9.49
CA VAL A 366 -17.13 -11.51 -8.32
C VAL A 366 -17.01 -10.44 -7.24
N ILE A 367 -16.65 -9.20 -7.60
CA ILE A 367 -16.56 -8.09 -6.67
C ILE A 367 -17.93 -7.80 -6.03
N ALA A 368 -19.02 -7.80 -6.81
CA ALA A 368 -20.36 -7.60 -6.29
C ALA A 368 -20.77 -8.72 -5.29
N ALA A 369 -20.39 -9.96 -5.58
CA ALA A 369 -20.61 -11.07 -4.65
C ALA A 369 -19.84 -10.91 -3.33
N ILE A 370 -18.59 -10.44 -3.40
CA ILE A 370 -17.77 -10.11 -2.20
C ILE A 370 -18.44 -8.98 -1.39
N TYR A 371 -18.89 -7.90 -2.05
CA TYR A 371 -19.61 -6.80 -1.39
C TYR A 371 -20.92 -7.27 -0.74
N GLY A 372 -21.72 -8.07 -1.43
CA GLY A 372 -22.97 -8.63 -0.89
C GLY A 372 -22.72 -9.44 0.39
N ARG A 373 -21.67 -10.23 0.43
CA ARG A 373 -21.25 -10.97 1.62
C ARG A 373 -20.77 -10.05 2.74
N GLY A 374 -19.98 -9.02 2.42
CA GLY A 374 -19.52 -8.02 3.36
C GLY A 374 -20.67 -7.28 4.04
N SER A 375 -21.73 -6.94 3.31
CA SER A 375 -22.93 -6.31 3.86
C SER A 375 -23.72 -7.24 4.78
N ALA A 376 -23.89 -8.51 4.41
CA ALA A 376 -24.52 -9.51 5.26
C ALA A 376 -23.70 -9.79 6.53
N LEU A 377 -22.39 -9.75 6.44
CA LEU A 377 -21.47 -9.91 7.56
C LEU A 377 -21.56 -8.72 8.55
N LYS A 378 -21.59 -7.47 8.06
CA LYS A 378 -21.79 -6.29 8.90
C LYS A 378 -23.10 -6.39 9.69
N GLN A 379 -24.21 -6.77 9.07
CA GLN A 379 -25.47 -6.98 9.77
C GLN A 379 -25.39 -8.07 10.86
N ARG A 380 -24.64 -9.15 10.60
CA ARG A 380 -24.44 -10.21 11.61
C ARG A 380 -23.58 -9.74 12.79
N ILE A 381 -22.60 -8.87 12.54
CA ILE A 381 -21.73 -8.29 13.60
C ILE A 381 -22.54 -7.31 14.45
N GLU A 382 -23.30 -6.41 13.81
CA GLU A 382 -24.14 -5.43 14.49
C GLU A 382 -25.27 -6.06 15.33
N ASN A 383 -25.78 -7.22 14.91
CA ASN A 383 -26.82 -7.98 15.62
C ASN A 383 -26.28 -8.97 16.67
N ARG A 384 -24.97 -9.00 16.95
CA ARG A 384 -24.45 -9.83 18.05
C ARG A 384 -24.79 -9.18 19.39
N PRO A 385 -25.35 -9.93 20.35
CA PRO A 385 -25.53 -9.45 21.70
C PRO A 385 -24.17 -9.07 22.31
N SER A 386 -24.13 -7.94 23.01
CA SER A 386 -22.92 -7.45 23.68
C SER A 386 -22.36 -8.53 24.62
N ARG A 387 -21.02 -8.54 24.79
CA ARG A 387 -20.34 -9.52 25.68
C ARG A 387 -20.79 -9.44 27.16
N GLU A 388 -21.56 -8.38 27.49
CA GLU A 388 -22.10 -8.19 28.86
C GLU A 388 -23.43 -8.93 29.08
N GLU A 389 -24.02 -9.55 28.07
CA GLU A 389 -25.27 -10.31 28.15
C GLU A 389 -25.07 -11.85 28.14
N ARG A 390 -23.83 -12.33 28.34
CA ARG A 390 -23.55 -13.78 28.46
C ARG A 390 -23.04 -14.15 29.84
#